data_8bb2b653eb20cc0fdf77b627c42d9684
#
_entry.id   8bb2b653eb20cc0fdf77b627c42d9684
#
_cell.length_a   1.000
_cell.length_b   1.000
_cell.length_c   1.000
_cell.angle_alpha   90.00
_cell.angle_beta   90.00
_cell.angle_gamma   90.00
#
_symmetry.space_group_name_H-M   'P 1'
#
loop_
_entity.id
_entity.type
_entity.pdbx_description
1 polymer ?
#
loop_
_entity_poly.entity_id
_entity_poly.type
_entity_poly.pdbx_seq_one_letter_code
_entity_poly.pdbx_strand_id
1 'polypeptide(L)'
;RPAILRDRVCWPRATLDAETMHEAAQVLVGEHDFTSFRAVECQSTTAVRHVAAVSVRGEGALVVIEISANSYLQHMVRNIAGTLMQVGAGERPPAWVAEILAARDRTRAGITAPACGLYLWRVRYPPSLQIPEPVPSRPWAMIAGDTGAENL
;
A
#
# COMPACT_ATOMS: atom_id res chain seq x y z
N ARG A 1 -7.98 -9.99 17.93
CA ARG A 1 -6.59 -9.68 17.57
C ARG A 1 -5.69 -10.84 17.98
N PRO A 2 -5.25 -11.70 17.05
CA PRO A 2 -4.36 -12.80 17.36
C PRO A 2 -3.01 -12.30 17.90
N ALA A 3 -2.53 -12.90 18.98
CA ALA A 3 -1.26 -12.46 19.61
C ALA A 3 -0.05 -12.62 18.67
N ILE A 4 -0.06 -13.64 17.82
CA ILE A 4 1.02 -13.94 16.85
C ILE A 4 1.20 -12.84 15.79
N LEU A 5 0.15 -12.03 15.54
CA LEU A 5 0.16 -10.94 14.57
C LEU A 5 0.47 -9.58 15.19
N ARG A 6 0.71 -9.56 16.51
CA ARG A 6 1.05 -8.32 17.20
C ARG A 6 2.29 -7.69 16.56
N ASP A 7 2.17 -6.41 16.25
CA ASP A 7 3.22 -5.59 15.63
C ASP A 7 3.67 -6.04 14.21
N ARG A 8 2.98 -7.03 13.64
CA ARG A 8 3.25 -7.54 12.28
C ARG A 8 2.22 -7.10 11.25
N VAL A 9 1.03 -6.72 11.69
CA VAL A 9 -0.04 -6.20 10.84
C VAL A 9 -0.69 -4.98 11.49
N CYS A 10 -1.20 -4.08 10.68
CA CYS A 10 -2.08 -3.02 11.14
C CYS A 10 -3.46 -3.62 11.44
N TRP A 11 -4.06 -3.24 12.56
CA TRP A 11 -5.37 -3.75 12.97
C TRP A 11 -6.41 -2.61 12.98
N PRO A 12 -7.17 -2.41 11.91
CA PRO A 12 -8.24 -1.43 11.88
C PRO A 12 -9.37 -1.84 12.82
N ARG A 13 -10.16 -0.88 13.26
CA ARG A 13 -11.35 -1.14 14.09
C ARG A 13 -12.56 -1.58 13.25
N ALA A 14 -12.62 -1.10 12.00
CA ALA A 14 -13.67 -1.43 11.06
C ALA A 14 -13.27 -2.60 10.16
N THR A 15 -14.25 -3.32 9.65
CA THR A 15 -14.08 -4.25 8.52
C THR A 15 -13.79 -3.44 7.28
N LEU A 16 -12.82 -3.88 6.49
CA LEU A 16 -12.41 -3.20 5.26
C LEU A 16 -12.94 -3.94 4.04
N ASP A 17 -13.55 -3.20 3.13
CA ASP A 17 -13.92 -3.69 1.81
C ASP A 17 -12.72 -3.56 0.85
N ALA A 18 -12.06 -4.69 0.58
CA ALA A 18 -10.88 -4.74 -0.26
C ALA A 18 -11.16 -4.40 -1.73
N GLU A 19 -12.35 -4.72 -2.23
CA GLU A 19 -12.75 -4.43 -3.61
C GLU A 19 -12.91 -2.93 -3.83
N THR A 20 -13.67 -2.27 -2.98
CA THR A 20 -13.83 -0.82 -2.99
C THR A 20 -12.49 -0.09 -2.82
N MET A 21 -11.59 -0.60 -1.95
CA MET A 21 -10.24 -0.07 -1.81
C MET A 21 -9.43 -0.24 -3.09
N HIS A 22 -9.55 -1.40 -3.76
CA HIS A 22 -8.83 -1.69 -5.00
C HIS A 22 -9.23 -0.74 -6.12
N GLU A 23 -10.54 -0.57 -6.32
CA GLU A 23 -11.08 0.36 -7.33
C GLU A 23 -10.59 1.80 -7.07
N ALA A 24 -10.72 2.27 -5.83
CA ALA A 24 -10.28 3.61 -5.45
C ALA A 24 -8.77 3.83 -5.64
N ALA A 25 -7.96 2.79 -5.47
CA ALA A 25 -6.51 2.87 -5.59
C ALA A 25 -6.02 2.99 -7.05
N GLN A 26 -6.83 2.63 -8.05
CA GLN A 26 -6.40 2.60 -9.46
C GLN A 26 -6.03 3.98 -9.99
N VAL A 27 -6.60 5.05 -9.45
CA VAL A 27 -6.25 6.44 -9.82
C VAL A 27 -4.79 6.80 -9.49
N LEU A 28 -4.15 6.05 -8.60
CA LEU A 28 -2.74 6.27 -8.20
C LEU A 28 -1.74 5.70 -9.22
N VAL A 29 -2.19 4.85 -10.16
CA VAL A 29 -1.32 4.24 -11.17
C VAL A 29 -0.91 5.28 -12.20
N GLY A 30 0.37 5.28 -12.58
CA GLY A 30 0.94 6.24 -13.50
C GLY A 30 1.88 7.23 -12.83
N GLU A 31 2.24 8.27 -13.58
CA GLU A 31 3.07 9.36 -13.07
C GLU A 31 2.20 10.47 -12.50
N HIS A 32 2.38 10.74 -11.22
CA HIS A 32 1.62 11.75 -10.48
C HIS A 32 2.50 12.50 -9.48
N ASP A 33 2.02 13.69 -9.11
CA ASP A 33 2.54 14.45 -7.97
C ASP A 33 1.89 13.93 -6.67
N PHE A 34 2.68 13.25 -5.85
CA PHE A 34 2.25 12.65 -4.57
C PHE A 34 2.45 13.56 -3.36
N THR A 35 2.43 14.89 -3.55
CA THR A 35 2.56 15.85 -2.43
C THR A 35 1.54 15.57 -1.32
N SER A 36 0.28 15.22 -1.65
CA SER A 36 -0.74 14.88 -0.65
C SER A 36 -0.40 13.65 0.19
N PHE A 37 0.48 12.79 -0.29
CA PHE A 37 0.89 11.57 0.41
C PHE A 37 2.31 11.65 0.98
N ARG A 38 2.94 12.82 0.91
CA ARG A 38 4.31 13.08 1.37
C ARG A 38 4.32 13.48 2.84
N ALA A 39 5.29 12.99 3.63
CA ALA A 39 5.55 13.51 4.97
C ALA A 39 6.11 14.95 4.89
N VAL A 40 5.80 15.77 5.90
CA VAL A 40 6.27 17.17 5.95
C VAL A 40 7.80 17.24 5.98
N GLU A 41 8.45 16.31 6.67
CA GLU A 41 9.92 16.25 6.82
C GLU A 41 10.64 15.55 5.65
N CYS A 42 9.92 15.18 4.61
CA CYS A 42 10.50 14.48 3.46
C CYS A 42 11.50 15.37 2.71
N GLN A 43 12.74 14.91 2.61
CA GLN A 43 13.85 15.66 1.98
C GLN A 43 13.92 15.50 0.46
N SER A 44 13.01 14.76 -0.16
CA SER A 44 13.00 14.58 -1.61
C SER A 44 12.77 15.90 -2.34
N THR A 45 13.55 16.16 -3.38
CA THR A 45 13.48 17.42 -4.15
C THR A 45 12.19 17.52 -4.98
N THR A 46 11.64 16.38 -5.41
CA THR A 46 10.39 16.32 -6.18
C THR A 46 9.40 15.34 -5.54
N ALA A 47 8.13 15.66 -5.60
CA ALA A 47 7.04 14.78 -5.17
C ALA A 47 6.49 13.89 -6.30
N VAL A 48 6.98 14.05 -7.53
CA VAL A 48 6.55 13.24 -8.67
C VAL A 48 7.12 11.83 -8.56
N ARG A 49 6.24 10.83 -8.67
CA ARG A 49 6.60 9.39 -8.67
C ARG A 49 5.80 8.66 -9.75
N HIS A 50 6.39 7.60 -10.26
CA HIS A 50 5.70 6.69 -11.18
C HIS A 50 5.32 5.41 -10.42
N VAL A 51 4.02 5.24 -10.22
CA VAL A 51 3.44 4.03 -9.65
C VAL A 51 3.09 3.08 -10.76
N ALA A 52 3.80 1.95 -10.84
CA ALA A 52 3.61 0.96 -11.89
C ALA A 52 2.34 0.12 -11.68
N ALA A 53 2.01 -0.18 -10.43
CA ALA A 53 0.83 -0.95 -10.08
C ALA A 53 0.41 -0.72 -8.64
N VAL A 54 -0.89 -0.80 -8.40
CA VAL A 54 -1.49 -0.90 -7.06
C VAL A 54 -2.49 -2.04 -7.07
N SER A 55 -2.42 -2.91 -6.08
CA SER A 55 -3.46 -3.93 -5.86
C SER A 55 -3.89 -3.96 -4.41
N VAL A 56 -5.17 -4.18 -4.19
CA VAL A 56 -5.73 -4.45 -2.85
C VAL A 56 -6.56 -5.71 -2.97
N ARG A 57 -6.36 -6.66 -2.06
CA ARG A 57 -7.11 -7.92 -2.06
C ARG A 57 -7.28 -8.46 -0.65
N GLY A 58 -8.36 -9.20 -0.46
CA GLY A 58 -8.58 -10.01 0.74
C GLY A 58 -7.80 -11.32 0.63
N GLU A 59 -7.03 -11.67 1.66
CA GLU A 59 -6.36 -12.96 1.81
C GLU A 59 -6.71 -13.54 3.19
N GLY A 60 -7.73 -14.40 3.25
CA GLY A 60 -8.26 -14.91 4.52
C GLY A 60 -8.73 -13.76 5.42
N ALA A 61 -8.12 -13.64 6.61
CA ALA A 61 -8.44 -12.57 7.56
C ALA A 61 -7.67 -11.26 7.30
N LEU A 62 -6.85 -11.20 6.27
CA LEU A 62 -6.02 -10.03 5.94
C LEU A 62 -6.56 -9.28 4.73
N VAL A 63 -6.33 -7.98 4.70
CA VAL A 63 -6.38 -7.15 3.51
C VAL A 63 -4.94 -6.77 3.17
N VAL A 64 -4.50 -7.15 1.97
CA VAL A 64 -3.14 -6.92 1.49
C VAL A 64 -3.17 -5.80 0.46
N ILE A 65 -2.38 -4.75 0.69
CA ILE A 65 -2.16 -3.64 -0.23
C ILE A 65 -0.75 -3.76 -0.78
N GLU A 66 -0.60 -3.91 -2.09
CA GLU A 66 0.70 -3.92 -2.76
C GLU A 66 0.83 -2.69 -3.66
N ILE A 67 1.94 -1.97 -3.53
CA ILE A 67 2.24 -0.80 -4.34
C ILE A 67 3.63 -0.98 -4.94
N SER A 68 3.72 -0.92 -6.27
CA SER A 68 4.98 -0.96 -7.01
C SER A 68 5.25 0.39 -7.65
N ALA A 69 6.39 0.99 -7.36
CA ALA A 69 6.77 2.30 -7.88
C ALA A 69 8.27 2.37 -8.14
N ASN A 70 8.71 3.37 -8.91
CA ASN A 70 10.12 3.65 -9.14
C ASN A 70 10.86 4.08 -7.87
N SER A 71 10.18 4.76 -6.97
CA SER A 71 10.66 5.12 -5.63
C SER A 71 9.47 5.61 -4.78
N TYR A 72 9.69 5.78 -3.47
CA TYR A 72 8.68 6.24 -2.54
C TYR A 72 9.12 7.49 -1.80
N LEU A 73 8.19 8.41 -1.59
CA LEU A 73 8.39 9.52 -0.66
C LEU A 73 8.29 9.01 0.78
N GLN A 74 8.86 9.76 1.71
CA GLN A 74 8.73 9.43 3.13
C GLN A 74 7.24 9.36 3.52
N HIS A 75 6.86 8.27 4.16
CA HIS A 75 5.49 7.90 4.56
C HIS A 75 4.48 7.72 3.42
N MET A 76 4.86 7.82 2.16
CA MET A 76 3.95 7.76 1.02
C MET A 76 3.02 6.53 1.08
N VAL A 77 3.57 5.33 1.20
CA VAL A 77 2.78 4.09 1.24
C VAL A 77 1.84 4.05 2.45
N ARG A 78 2.29 4.52 3.61
CA ARG A 78 1.48 4.58 4.83
C ARG A 78 0.34 5.60 4.73
N ASN A 79 0.58 6.74 4.08
CA ASN A 79 -0.45 7.76 3.84
C ASN A 79 -1.49 7.27 2.83
N ILE A 80 -1.06 6.58 1.77
CA ILE A 80 -1.97 5.91 0.83
C ILE A 80 -2.79 4.84 1.56
N ALA A 81 -2.14 3.96 2.33
CA ALA A 81 -2.83 2.91 3.06
C ALA A 81 -3.89 3.46 4.03
N GLY A 82 -3.55 4.51 4.81
CA GLY A 82 -4.50 5.13 5.73
C GLY A 82 -5.70 5.78 5.03
N THR A 83 -5.46 6.36 3.85
CA THR A 83 -6.53 6.92 3.00
C THR A 83 -7.45 5.80 2.47
N LEU A 84 -6.85 4.73 1.93
CA LEU A 84 -7.62 3.58 1.42
C LEU A 84 -8.40 2.87 2.53
N MET A 85 -7.85 2.78 3.74
CA MET A 85 -8.55 2.19 4.88
C MET A 85 -9.82 2.96 5.24
N GLN A 86 -9.83 4.30 5.15
CA GLN A 86 -11.03 5.09 5.36
C GLN A 86 -12.09 4.87 4.26
N VAL A 87 -11.64 4.64 3.02
CA VAL A 87 -12.53 4.25 1.92
C VAL A 87 -13.10 2.86 2.16
N GLY A 88 -12.26 1.88 2.48
CA GLY A 88 -12.68 0.50 2.75
C GLY A 88 -13.60 0.35 3.97
N ALA A 89 -13.46 1.24 4.96
CA ALA A 89 -14.36 1.32 6.11
C ALA A 89 -15.71 2.02 5.80
N GLY A 90 -15.88 2.54 4.58
CA GLY A 90 -17.09 3.30 4.20
C GLY A 90 -17.14 4.72 4.79
N GLU A 91 -16.07 5.21 5.41
CA GLU A 91 -16.01 6.56 5.99
C GLU A 91 -15.87 7.64 4.91
N ARG A 92 -15.34 7.28 3.75
CA ARG A 92 -15.11 8.16 2.59
C ARG A 92 -15.47 7.46 1.28
N PRO A 93 -15.99 8.20 0.29
CA PRO A 93 -16.29 7.63 -1.02
C PRO A 93 -15.00 7.30 -1.79
N PRO A 94 -15.03 6.32 -2.73
CA PRO A 94 -13.86 5.97 -3.55
C PRO A 94 -13.25 7.15 -4.32
N ALA A 95 -14.08 8.08 -4.82
CA ALA A 95 -13.64 9.27 -5.53
C ALA A 95 -12.73 10.19 -4.71
N TRP A 96 -12.78 10.09 -3.38
CA TRP A 96 -11.95 10.91 -2.48
C TRP A 96 -10.45 10.73 -2.71
N VAL A 97 -9.99 9.53 -3.13
CA VAL A 97 -8.57 9.29 -3.43
C VAL A 97 -8.09 10.17 -4.60
N ALA A 98 -8.91 10.30 -5.65
CA ALA A 98 -8.63 11.18 -6.78
C ALA A 98 -8.60 12.66 -6.37
N GLU A 99 -9.54 13.07 -5.52
CA GLU A 99 -9.61 14.44 -5.00
C GLU A 99 -8.36 14.80 -4.19
N ILE A 100 -7.90 13.88 -3.33
CA ILE A 100 -6.66 14.04 -2.54
C ILE A 100 -5.45 14.17 -3.46
N LEU A 101 -5.33 13.28 -4.46
CA LEU A 101 -4.21 13.29 -5.40
C LEU A 101 -4.15 14.63 -6.14
N ALA A 102 -5.29 15.11 -6.63
CA ALA A 102 -5.41 16.38 -7.34
C ALA A 102 -5.13 17.60 -6.44
N ALA A 103 -5.44 17.53 -5.16
CA ALA A 103 -5.31 18.64 -4.21
C ALA A 103 -3.86 19.02 -3.94
N ARG A 104 -2.91 18.09 -4.04
CA ARG A 104 -1.49 18.31 -3.71
C ARG A 104 -1.28 18.93 -2.31
N ASP A 105 -2.12 18.50 -1.38
CA ASP A 105 -2.16 19.01 0.00
C ASP A 105 -2.25 17.85 0.99
N ARG A 106 -1.20 17.67 1.81
CA ARG A 106 -1.13 16.58 2.80
C ARG A 106 -2.25 16.67 3.84
N THR A 107 -2.72 17.87 4.16
CA THR A 107 -3.75 18.07 5.19
C THR A 107 -5.11 17.49 4.77
N ARG A 108 -5.34 17.28 3.49
CA ARG A 108 -6.57 16.72 2.93
C ARG A 108 -6.57 15.19 2.87
N ALA A 109 -5.41 14.58 2.96
CA ALA A 109 -5.29 13.12 2.92
C ALA A 109 -5.68 12.48 4.26
N GLY A 110 -5.90 11.17 4.22
CA GLY A 110 -6.21 10.37 5.40
C GLY A 110 -5.07 10.35 6.43
N ILE A 111 -5.36 9.76 7.56
CA ILE A 111 -4.38 9.55 8.63
C ILE A 111 -3.24 8.64 8.13
N THR A 112 -2.04 8.84 8.63
CA THR A 112 -0.92 7.94 8.35
C THR A 112 -1.18 6.59 9.01
N ALA A 113 -1.24 5.51 8.23
CA ALA A 113 -1.36 4.16 8.79
C ALA A 113 -0.17 3.83 9.71
N PRO A 114 -0.36 3.02 10.76
CA PRO A 114 0.73 2.54 11.61
C PRO A 114 1.85 1.90 10.78
N ALA A 115 3.08 1.95 11.29
CA ALA A 115 4.21 1.34 10.59
C ALA A 115 4.18 -0.20 10.61
N CYS A 116 3.51 -0.79 11.60
CA CYS A 116 3.31 -2.22 11.67
C CYS A 116 2.51 -2.72 10.45
N GLY A 117 2.98 -3.79 9.84
CA GLY A 117 2.39 -4.34 8.62
C GLY A 117 2.91 -3.75 7.32
N LEU A 118 3.85 -2.78 7.36
CA LEU A 118 4.55 -2.30 6.16
C LEU A 118 5.85 -3.08 5.96
N TYR A 119 6.01 -3.63 4.77
CA TYR A 119 7.17 -4.41 4.37
C TYR A 119 7.71 -3.93 3.03
N LEU A 120 9.05 -3.78 2.92
CA LEU A 120 9.71 -3.73 1.63
C LEU A 120 9.85 -5.18 1.14
N TRP A 121 8.97 -5.57 0.23
CA TRP A 121 8.87 -6.98 -0.15
C TRP A 121 9.82 -7.34 -1.29
N ARG A 122 9.96 -6.46 -2.29
CA ARG A 122 10.76 -6.75 -3.47
C ARG A 122 11.40 -5.50 -4.05
N VAL A 123 12.65 -5.63 -4.44
CA VAL A 123 13.34 -4.64 -5.28
C VAL A 123 13.66 -5.31 -6.60
N ARG A 124 13.24 -4.69 -7.70
CA ARG A 124 13.54 -5.15 -9.05
C ARG A 124 14.71 -4.36 -9.60
N TYR A 125 15.73 -5.06 -10.07
CA TYR A 125 16.90 -4.48 -10.71
C TYR A 125 16.85 -4.69 -12.23
N PRO A 126 17.50 -3.82 -13.03
CA PRO A 126 17.64 -4.04 -14.46
C PRO A 126 18.34 -5.39 -14.74
N PRO A 127 17.89 -6.16 -15.74
CA PRO A 127 18.51 -7.46 -16.08
C PRO A 127 20.00 -7.37 -16.37
N SER A 128 20.51 -6.21 -16.82
CA SER A 128 21.91 -5.93 -17.06
C SER A 128 22.82 -6.09 -15.84
N LEU A 129 22.25 -5.98 -14.61
CA LEU A 129 23.00 -6.16 -13.37
C LEU A 129 23.17 -7.63 -12.95
N GLN A 130 22.49 -8.57 -13.63
CA GLN A 130 22.58 -10.02 -13.37
C GLN A 130 22.37 -10.40 -11.89
N ILE A 131 21.60 -9.60 -11.16
CA ILE A 131 21.27 -9.88 -9.75
C ILE A 131 20.20 -10.97 -9.72
N PRO A 132 20.42 -12.11 -9.03
CA PRO A 132 19.43 -13.16 -8.91
C PRO A 132 18.15 -12.62 -8.26
N GLU A 133 16.99 -12.88 -8.87
CA GLU A 133 15.73 -12.58 -8.22
C GLU A 133 15.47 -13.58 -7.09
N PRO A 134 15.20 -13.11 -5.86
CA PRO A 134 14.81 -14.02 -4.79
C PRO A 134 13.48 -14.67 -5.11
N VAL A 135 13.31 -15.93 -4.72
CA VAL A 135 12.00 -16.59 -4.78
C VAL A 135 11.02 -15.77 -3.92
N PRO A 136 9.91 -15.29 -4.50
CA PRO A 136 8.97 -14.46 -3.76
C PRO A 136 8.29 -15.29 -2.67
N SER A 137 8.76 -15.15 -1.43
CA SER A 137 8.04 -15.67 -0.27
C SER A 137 7.14 -14.57 0.27
N ARG A 138 5.85 -14.81 0.33
CA ARG A 138 4.90 -13.88 0.96
C ARG A 138 5.01 -13.99 2.48
N PRO A 139 5.47 -12.98 3.21
CA PRO A 139 5.64 -13.07 4.67
C PRO A 139 4.34 -13.39 5.41
N TRP A 140 3.21 -13.11 4.79
CA TRP A 140 1.86 -13.33 5.33
C TRP A 140 1.20 -14.64 4.87
N ALA A 141 1.75 -15.40 3.92
CA ALA A 141 1.16 -16.64 3.42
C ALA A 141 0.94 -17.65 4.54
N MET A 142 1.84 -17.74 5.51
CA MET A 142 1.69 -18.58 6.69
C MET A 142 0.52 -18.15 7.60
N ILE A 143 0.06 -16.90 7.47
CA ILE A 143 -1.00 -16.31 8.30
C ILE A 143 -2.35 -16.44 7.58
N ALA A 144 -2.34 -16.38 6.27
CA ALA A 144 -3.55 -16.47 5.43
C ALA A 144 -4.09 -17.90 5.30
N GLY A 145 -3.37 -18.91 5.79
CA GLY A 145 -3.75 -20.32 5.64
C GLY A 145 -3.50 -20.87 4.24
N ASP A 146 -2.77 -20.12 3.42
CA ASP A 146 -2.35 -20.56 2.09
C ASP A 146 -1.16 -21.53 2.25
N THR A 147 -1.49 -22.78 2.56
CA THR A 147 -0.56 -23.89 2.39
C THR A 147 -0.41 -24.08 0.88
N GLY A 148 0.51 -23.34 0.27
CA GLY A 148 0.82 -23.41 -1.15
C GLY A 148 1.05 -24.85 -1.64
N ALA A 149 -0.04 -25.54 -1.86
CA ALA A 149 -0.14 -26.79 -2.57
C ALA A 149 -0.68 -26.45 -3.97
N GLU A 150 0.18 -25.83 -4.79
CA GLU A 150 0.02 -25.94 -6.23
C GLU A 150 1.37 -25.65 -6.92
N ASN A 151 1.84 -26.77 -7.44
CA ASN A 151 2.76 -27.02 -8.54
C ASN A 151 4.23 -27.27 -8.19
N LEU A 152 4.46 -28.58 -8.02
CA LEU A 152 5.60 -29.29 -8.60
C LEU A 152 5.49 -29.34 -10.12
#